data_d91f143af0bd114f54bf53371c3e2c50
#
_entry.id   d91f143af0bd114f54bf53371c3e2c50
#
_cell.length_a   1.000
_cell.length_b   1.000
_cell.length_c   1.000
_cell.angle_alpha   90.00
_cell.angle_beta   90.00
_cell.angle_gamma   90.00
#
_symmetry.space_group_name_H-M   'P 1'
#
loop_
_entity.id
_entity.type
_entity.pdbx_description
1 polymer ?
#
loop_
_entity_poly.entity_id
_entity_poly.type
_entity_poly.pdbx_seq_one_letter_code
_entity_poly.pdbx_strand_id
1 'polypeptide(L)'
;MVYFISGHRDLTDEEFAEHYIPVLSKIIDDDLFADFVVGDCEGCDKMALEFLLSQPNYNFISIYYTKELKTRPMGSHPENFEKVFTYEMSDYDACDKAMTCNSDFDIAWVKPGKESSHTADNIRRRYNL
;
A
#
# COMPACT_ATOMS: atom_id res chain seq x y z
N MET A 1 -12.39 -2.92 8.31
CA MET A 1 -11.26 -3.83 7.97
C MET A 1 -10.08 -3.02 7.47
N VAL A 2 -8.88 -3.49 7.71
CA VAL A 2 -7.65 -2.83 7.30
C VAL A 2 -6.99 -3.64 6.19
N TYR A 3 -6.70 -2.98 5.07
CA TYR A 3 -6.13 -3.60 3.87
C TYR A 3 -4.70 -3.11 3.65
N PHE A 4 -3.78 -4.04 3.43
CA PHE A 4 -2.39 -3.75 3.11
C PHE A 4 -2.23 -3.82 1.59
N ILE A 5 -1.91 -2.67 0.98
CA ILE A 5 -1.66 -2.58 -0.47
C ILE A 5 -0.16 -2.72 -0.68
N SER A 6 0.25 -3.73 -1.44
CA SER A 6 1.64 -3.92 -1.81
C SER A 6 1.75 -4.26 -3.29
N GLY A 7 2.89 -3.97 -3.87
CA GLY A 7 3.12 -4.23 -5.30
C GLY A 7 4.52 -3.86 -5.72
N HIS A 8 4.79 -4.05 -7.01
CA HIS A 8 6.11 -3.86 -7.58
C HIS A 8 6.45 -2.38 -7.78
N ARG A 9 7.72 -2.04 -7.60
CA ARG A 9 8.20 -0.67 -7.85
C ARG A 9 8.17 -0.30 -9.33
N ASP A 10 8.22 -1.28 -10.21
CA ASP A 10 8.18 -1.10 -11.66
C ASP A 10 6.79 -1.35 -12.25
N LEU A 11 5.75 -1.34 -11.40
CA LEU A 11 4.37 -1.51 -11.85
C LEU A 11 4.01 -0.38 -12.81
N THR A 12 3.40 -0.73 -13.94
CA THR A 12 2.93 0.27 -14.92
C THR A 12 1.54 0.78 -14.56
N ASP A 13 1.16 1.90 -15.14
CA ASP A 13 -0.18 2.45 -14.95
C ASP A 13 -1.26 1.48 -15.45
N GLU A 14 -1.00 0.79 -16.54
CA GLU A 14 -1.92 -0.21 -17.10
C GLU A 14 -2.08 -1.39 -16.17
N GLU A 15 -0.99 -1.87 -15.58
CA GLU A 15 -1.02 -2.98 -14.62
C GLU A 15 -1.77 -2.58 -13.36
N PHE A 16 -1.57 -1.37 -12.87
CA PHE A 16 -2.30 -0.86 -11.73
C PHE A 16 -3.80 -0.78 -12.03
N ALA A 17 -4.17 -0.26 -13.19
CA ALA A 17 -5.56 -0.15 -13.60
C ALA A 17 -6.22 -1.52 -13.75
N GLU A 18 -5.49 -2.52 -14.22
CA GLU A 18 -6.03 -3.87 -14.41
C GLU A 18 -6.17 -4.65 -13.10
N HIS A 19 -5.15 -4.59 -12.24
CA HIS A 19 -5.04 -5.49 -11.08
C HIS A 19 -5.42 -4.84 -9.74
N TYR A 20 -5.41 -3.53 -9.62
CA TYR A 20 -5.66 -2.84 -8.36
C TYR A 20 -6.92 -1.99 -8.35
N ILE A 21 -7.16 -1.19 -9.39
CA ILE A 21 -8.30 -0.27 -9.39
C ILE A 21 -9.64 -0.99 -9.20
N PRO A 22 -9.93 -2.11 -9.89
CA PRO A 22 -11.20 -2.80 -9.68
C PRO A 22 -11.38 -3.29 -8.25
N VAL A 23 -10.30 -3.81 -7.65
CA VAL A 23 -10.34 -4.32 -6.27
C VAL A 23 -10.54 -3.17 -5.28
N LEU A 24 -9.77 -2.10 -5.41
CA LEU A 24 -9.86 -0.94 -4.54
C LEU A 24 -11.22 -0.26 -4.64
N SER A 25 -11.73 -0.11 -5.85
CA SER A 25 -13.04 0.50 -6.07
C SER A 25 -14.16 -0.30 -5.42
N LYS A 26 -14.09 -1.63 -5.53
CA LYS A 26 -15.08 -2.50 -4.90
C LYS A 26 -15.02 -2.40 -3.37
N ILE A 27 -13.83 -2.40 -2.80
CA ILE A 27 -13.66 -2.28 -1.35
C ILE A 27 -14.20 -0.94 -0.85
N ILE A 28 -13.88 0.16 -1.54
CA ILE A 28 -14.35 1.48 -1.16
C ILE A 28 -15.88 1.56 -1.21
N ASP A 29 -16.49 0.92 -2.20
CA ASP A 29 -17.95 0.91 -2.34
C ASP A 29 -18.63 0.02 -1.30
N ASP A 30 -18.05 -1.12 -0.98
CA ASP A 30 -18.68 -2.14 -0.15
C ASP A 30 -18.35 -2.00 1.34
N ASP A 31 -17.23 -1.40 1.70
CA ASP A 31 -16.78 -1.24 3.08
C ASP A 31 -16.54 0.22 3.40
N LEU A 32 -17.53 0.87 3.99
CA LEU A 32 -17.48 2.29 4.34
C LEU A 32 -16.42 2.59 5.41
N PHE A 33 -15.95 1.59 6.13
CA PHE A 33 -14.96 1.75 7.19
C PHE A 33 -13.60 1.13 6.81
N ALA A 34 -13.38 0.88 5.52
CA ALA A 34 -12.11 0.37 5.06
C ALA A 34 -10.97 1.34 5.35
N ASP A 35 -9.93 0.87 6.01
CA ASP A 35 -8.69 1.60 6.22
C ASP A 35 -7.59 0.92 5.41
N PHE A 36 -6.56 1.68 5.05
CA PHE A 36 -5.49 1.17 4.20
C PHE A 36 -4.13 1.41 4.83
N VAL A 37 -3.23 0.44 4.68
CA VAL A 37 -1.81 0.62 4.98
C VAL A 37 -1.02 0.42 3.71
N VAL A 38 -0.01 1.24 3.50
CA VAL A 38 0.78 1.25 2.28
C VAL A 38 2.19 1.74 2.60
N GLY A 39 3.15 1.27 1.82
CA GLY A 39 4.53 1.76 1.91
C GLY A 39 4.69 3.10 1.20
N ASP A 40 5.95 3.50 1.04
CA ASP A 40 6.30 4.82 0.51
C ASP A 40 7.29 4.68 -0.66
N CYS A 41 7.14 3.63 -1.44
CA CYS A 41 7.99 3.36 -2.60
C CYS A 41 7.39 3.91 -3.88
N GLU A 42 8.18 3.90 -4.95
CA GLU A 42 7.68 4.20 -6.29
C GLU A 42 6.81 3.05 -6.79
N GLY A 43 6.15 3.26 -7.91
CA GLY A 43 5.32 2.25 -8.54
C GLY A 43 3.99 2.06 -7.82
N CYS A 44 3.72 0.86 -7.39
CA CYS A 44 2.43 0.51 -6.78
C CYS A 44 2.06 1.40 -5.60
N ASP A 45 2.99 1.62 -4.67
CA ASP A 45 2.70 2.42 -3.47
C ASP A 45 2.27 3.84 -3.83
N LYS A 46 2.99 4.46 -4.73
CA LYS A 46 2.68 5.81 -5.19
C LYS A 46 1.33 5.86 -5.89
N MET A 47 1.07 4.95 -6.80
CA MET A 47 -0.19 4.89 -7.54
C MET A 47 -1.38 4.63 -6.61
N ALA A 48 -1.21 3.73 -5.65
CA ALA A 48 -2.24 3.41 -4.68
C ALA A 48 -2.57 4.62 -3.81
N LEU A 49 -1.56 5.32 -3.32
CA LEU A 49 -1.76 6.50 -2.49
C LEU A 49 -2.46 7.62 -3.27
N GLU A 50 -2.03 7.88 -4.50
CA GLU A 50 -2.67 8.88 -5.36
C GLU A 50 -4.13 8.52 -5.62
N PHE A 51 -4.40 7.24 -5.89
CA PHE A 51 -5.76 6.77 -6.12
C PHE A 51 -6.64 6.96 -4.89
N LEU A 52 -6.17 6.55 -3.72
CA LEU A 52 -6.94 6.66 -2.47
C LEU A 52 -7.22 8.12 -2.12
N LEU A 53 -6.22 8.99 -2.25
CA LEU A 53 -6.39 10.41 -1.93
C LEU A 53 -7.30 11.14 -2.91
N SER A 54 -7.52 10.59 -4.11
CA SER A 54 -8.45 11.14 -5.09
C SER A 54 -9.91 10.79 -4.79
N GLN A 55 -10.16 9.82 -3.90
CA GLN A 55 -11.51 9.41 -3.56
C GLN A 55 -12.15 10.42 -2.62
N PRO A 56 -13.46 10.74 -2.79
CA PRO A 56 -14.12 11.71 -1.92
C PRO A 56 -14.30 11.24 -0.48
N ASN A 57 -14.35 9.93 -0.28
CA ASN A 57 -14.63 9.33 1.04
C ASN A 57 -13.62 8.25 1.36
N TYR A 58 -12.40 8.62 1.76
CA TYR A 58 -11.47 7.65 2.33
C TYR A 58 -11.46 7.76 3.86
N ASN A 59 -11.19 6.65 4.53
CA ASN A 59 -11.01 6.62 5.98
C ASN A 59 -9.53 6.85 6.32
N PHE A 60 -8.92 6.00 7.14
CA PHE A 60 -7.54 6.20 7.54
C PHE A 60 -6.58 5.53 6.55
N ILE A 61 -5.52 6.25 6.20
CA ILE A 61 -4.42 5.74 5.39
C ILE A 61 -3.16 5.86 6.25
N SER A 62 -2.48 4.72 6.47
CA SER A 62 -1.24 4.67 7.21
C SER A 62 -0.10 4.39 6.25
N ILE A 63 0.91 5.28 6.23
CA ILE A 63 2.06 5.18 5.35
C ILE A 63 3.28 4.80 6.18
N TYR A 64 3.91 3.68 5.86
CA TYR A 64 5.13 3.21 6.53
C TYR A 64 6.33 3.51 5.64
N TYR A 65 7.36 4.12 6.21
CA TYR A 65 8.53 4.56 5.45
C TYR A 65 9.82 4.39 6.25
N THR A 66 10.95 4.49 5.56
CA THR A 66 12.28 4.49 6.19
C THR A 66 12.97 5.83 5.92
N LYS A 67 13.96 6.16 6.74
CA LYS A 67 14.76 7.38 6.53
C LYS A 67 15.53 7.35 5.22
N GLU A 68 15.84 6.16 4.72
CA GLU A 68 16.63 5.98 3.51
C GLU A 68 15.84 6.16 2.24
N LEU A 69 14.54 6.25 2.33
CA LEU A 69 13.70 6.41 1.14
C LEU A 69 13.91 7.80 0.54
N LYS A 70 14.30 7.81 -0.74
CA LYS A 70 14.64 9.05 -1.45
C LYS A 70 13.45 9.66 -2.18
N THR A 71 12.45 8.84 -2.50
CA THR A 71 11.26 9.30 -3.22
C THR A 71 10.04 8.95 -2.38
N ARG A 72 9.21 9.94 -2.15
CA ARG A 72 7.95 9.76 -1.41
C ARG A 72 6.78 10.06 -2.33
N PRO A 73 5.75 9.21 -2.30
CA PRO A 73 4.49 9.57 -2.95
C PRO A 73 3.98 10.89 -2.37
N MET A 74 3.34 11.70 -3.21
CA MET A 74 2.82 12.99 -2.78
C MET A 74 3.88 13.94 -2.21
N GLY A 75 5.14 13.75 -2.59
CA GLY A 75 6.23 14.56 -2.09
C GLY A 75 6.40 14.39 -0.59
N SER A 76 6.48 15.48 0.14
CA SER A 76 6.80 15.45 1.57
C SER A 76 5.61 15.76 2.47
N HIS A 77 4.38 15.79 1.97
CA HIS A 77 3.29 16.37 2.75
C HIS A 77 2.02 15.52 2.88
N PRO A 78 2.12 14.20 3.17
CA PRO A 78 0.91 13.44 3.50
C PRO A 78 0.24 13.94 4.77
N GLU A 79 0.99 14.57 5.67
CA GLU A 79 0.46 15.17 6.90
C GLU A 79 -0.52 16.32 6.65
N ASN A 80 -0.61 16.82 5.42
CA ASN A 80 -1.60 17.84 5.06
C ASN A 80 -3.00 17.25 4.86
N PHE A 81 -3.14 15.93 4.89
CA PHE A 81 -4.41 15.23 4.76
C PHE A 81 -4.87 14.72 6.13
N GLU A 82 -6.10 15.05 6.52
CA GLU A 82 -6.61 14.80 7.87
C GLU A 82 -6.58 13.34 8.32
N LYS A 83 -6.74 12.40 7.40
CA LYS A 83 -6.83 10.97 7.72
C LYS A 83 -5.60 10.19 7.31
N VAL A 84 -4.49 10.87 7.08
CA VAL A 84 -3.25 10.23 6.68
C VAL A 84 -2.24 10.29 7.82
N PHE A 85 -1.73 9.13 8.20
CA PHE A 85 -0.74 8.97 9.26
C PHE A 85 0.53 8.37 8.68
N THR A 86 1.68 8.79 9.20
CA THR A 86 2.97 8.30 8.74
C THR A 86 3.72 7.67 9.89
N TYR A 87 4.39 6.54 9.60
CA TYR A 87 5.17 5.79 10.59
C TYR A 87 6.55 5.50 10.04
N GLU A 88 7.58 6.00 10.72
CA GLU A 88 8.97 5.75 10.35
C GLU A 88 9.46 4.45 10.98
N MET A 89 10.05 3.59 10.16
CA MET A 89 10.58 2.30 10.59
C MET A 89 12.09 2.25 10.32
N SER A 90 12.78 1.31 10.97
CA SER A 90 14.24 1.20 10.86
C SER A 90 14.71 0.76 9.48
N ASP A 91 13.98 -0.11 8.80
CA ASP A 91 14.30 -0.61 7.47
C ASP A 91 13.05 -1.11 6.76
N TYR A 92 13.23 -1.53 5.50
CA TYR A 92 12.10 -2.01 4.69
C TYR A 92 11.48 -3.29 5.23
N ASP A 93 12.29 -4.18 5.79
CA ASP A 93 11.77 -5.42 6.36
C ASP A 93 10.87 -5.12 7.56
N ALA A 94 11.26 -4.18 8.39
CA ALA A 94 10.43 -3.73 9.51
C ALA A 94 9.14 -3.08 9.03
N CYS A 95 9.18 -2.29 7.95
CA CYS A 95 7.98 -1.72 7.34
C CYS A 95 7.02 -2.83 6.90
N ASP A 96 7.51 -3.79 6.14
CA ASP A 96 6.69 -4.87 5.61
C ASP A 96 6.04 -5.70 6.71
N LYS A 97 6.81 -6.06 7.72
CA LYS A 97 6.28 -6.80 8.87
C LYS A 97 5.22 -6.02 9.63
N ALA A 98 5.46 -4.75 9.87
CA ALA A 98 4.49 -3.89 10.57
C ALA A 98 3.20 -3.75 9.78
N MET A 99 3.29 -3.56 8.47
CA MET A 99 2.11 -3.44 7.62
C MET A 99 1.29 -4.72 7.59
N THR A 100 1.94 -5.88 7.53
CA THR A 100 1.24 -7.17 7.62
C THR A 100 0.56 -7.33 8.98
N CYS A 101 1.27 -7.02 10.06
CA CYS A 101 0.72 -7.16 11.42
C CYS A 101 -0.42 -6.19 11.71
N ASN A 102 -0.42 -5.03 11.10
CA ASN A 102 -1.42 -3.98 11.33
C ASN A 102 -2.54 -3.96 10.30
N SER A 103 -2.71 -5.04 9.56
CA SER A 103 -3.75 -5.17 8.55
C SER A 103 -4.42 -6.53 8.61
N ASP A 104 -5.58 -6.63 7.99
CA ASP A 104 -6.39 -7.85 7.98
C ASP A 104 -6.24 -8.62 6.67
N PHE A 105 -6.07 -7.91 5.56
CA PHE A 105 -6.04 -8.50 4.22
C PHE A 105 -4.97 -7.86 3.36
N ASP A 106 -4.47 -8.60 2.38
CA ASP A 106 -3.56 -8.11 1.37
C ASP A 106 -4.28 -7.77 0.08
N ILE A 107 -3.91 -6.64 -0.52
CA ILE A 107 -4.25 -6.29 -1.89
C ILE A 107 -2.92 -6.26 -2.64
N ALA A 108 -2.65 -7.29 -3.41
CA ALA A 108 -1.35 -7.46 -4.07
C ALA A 108 -1.49 -8.32 -5.32
N TRP A 109 -0.68 -7.97 -6.31
CA TRP A 109 -0.54 -8.75 -7.54
C TRP A 109 0.92 -9.02 -7.80
N VAL A 110 1.27 -10.29 -7.96
CA VAL A 110 2.64 -10.71 -8.26
C VAL A 110 2.76 -10.88 -9.77
N LYS A 111 3.60 -10.05 -10.38
CA LYS A 111 3.90 -10.12 -11.81
C LYS A 111 4.53 -11.47 -12.14
N PRO A 112 4.14 -12.13 -13.25
CA PRO A 112 4.79 -13.39 -13.67
C PRO A 112 6.30 -13.21 -13.74
N GLY A 113 7.03 -14.15 -13.16
CA GLY A 113 8.49 -14.10 -13.04
C GLY A 113 9.02 -13.38 -11.83
N LYS A 114 8.13 -12.81 -10.98
CA LYS A 114 8.49 -12.05 -9.77
C LYS A 114 8.08 -12.78 -8.48
N GLU A 115 8.09 -14.10 -8.49
CA GLU A 115 7.66 -14.92 -7.35
C GLU A 115 8.58 -14.82 -6.14
N SER A 116 9.79 -14.28 -6.32
CA SER A 116 10.74 -14.03 -5.21
C SER A 116 10.80 -12.56 -4.79
N SER A 117 9.85 -11.75 -5.22
CA SER A 117 9.80 -10.33 -4.90
C SER A 117 9.34 -10.07 -3.45
N HIS A 118 9.54 -8.85 -2.97
CA HIS A 118 9.02 -8.42 -1.68
C HIS A 118 7.49 -8.49 -1.63
N THR A 119 6.81 -8.23 -2.75
CA THR A 119 5.35 -8.36 -2.85
C THR A 119 4.92 -9.79 -2.57
N ALA A 120 5.60 -10.77 -3.17
CA ALA A 120 5.32 -12.18 -2.92
C ALA A 120 5.63 -12.56 -1.48
N ASP A 121 6.71 -12.03 -0.90
CA ASP A 121 7.08 -12.27 0.50
C ASP A 121 6.00 -11.75 1.44
N ASN A 122 5.42 -10.60 1.15
CA ASN A 122 4.34 -10.02 1.98
C ASN A 122 3.12 -10.93 2.00
N ILE A 123 2.75 -11.49 0.87
CA ILE A 123 1.63 -12.43 0.79
C ILE A 123 1.93 -13.68 1.62
N ARG A 124 3.11 -14.26 1.45
CA ARG A 124 3.53 -15.45 2.19
C ARG A 124 3.58 -15.20 3.70
N ARG A 125 4.01 -14.02 4.12
CA ARG A 125 4.08 -13.65 5.53
C ARG A 125 2.72 -13.74 6.20
N ARG A 126 1.66 -13.31 5.53
CA ARG A 126 0.32 -13.36 6.09
C ARG A 126 -0.13 -14.80 6.37
N TYR A 127 0.20 -15.73 5.49
CA TYR A 127 -0.18 -17.13 5.68
C TYR A 127 0.62 -17.84 6.78
N ASN A 128 1.71 -17.23 7.24
CA ASN A 128 2.58 -17.79 8.28
C ASN A 128 2.41 -17.12 9.65
N LEU A 129 1.43 -16.27 9.77
CA LEU A 129 1.12 -15.62 11.05
C LEU A 129 0.43 -16.58 12.02
#